data_90540bafcaa028f4d3ca52403d87ba42
#
_entry.id   90540bafcaa028f4d3ca52403d87ba42
#
_cell.length_a   1.000
_cell.length_b   1.000
_cell.length_c   1.000
_cell.angle_alpha   90.00
_cell.angle_beta   90.00
_cell.angle_gamma   90.00
#
_symmetry.space_group_name_H-M   'P 1'
#
loop_
_entity.id
_entity.type
_entity.pdbx_description
1 polymer ?
#
loop_
_entity_poly.entity_id
_entity_poly.type
_entity_poly.pdbx_seq_one_letter_code
_entity_poly.pdbx_strand_id
1 'polypeptide(L)'
;MNTLFVKALKKGFDMTGEDANALAITVQKTFRGRKEVEDMSLDKHVRSIFYELHQKNLLNLRREEFKEKGKIIRKYYWSFNNDMIRTEALRKPVEESPYDIYQRIPVDAWLARSHNT
;
A
#
# COMPACT_ATOMS: atom_id res chain seq x y z
N MET A 1 -15.13 -8.10 5.10
CA MET A 1 -14.35 -6.98 4.59
C MET A 1 -13.36 -6.52 5.61
N ASN A 2 -12.16 -6.26 5.21
CA ASN A 2 -11.12 -5.86 6.13
C ASN A 2 -11.19 -4.35 6.38
N THR A 3 -11.72 -3.98 7.55
CA THR A 3 -11.86 -2.58 7.91
C THR A 3 -10.53 -1.86 7.97
N LEU A 4 -9.48 -2.55 8.41
CA LEU A 4 -8.16 -1.94 8.49
C LEU A 4 -7.62 -1.61 7.11
N PHE A 5 -7.87 -2.49 6.14
CA PHE A 5 -7.41 -2.25 4.77
C PHE A 5 -8.09 -1.00 4.19
N VAL A 6 -9.39 -0.85 4.43
CA VAL A 6 -10.10 0.34 3.98
C VAL A 6 -9.51 1.59 4.61
N LYS A 7 -9.23 1.55 5.91
CA LYS A 7 -8.63 2.69 6.60
C LYS A 7 -7.24 3.00 6.05
N ALA A 8 -6.46 1.96 5.77
CA ALA A 8 -5.12 2.15 5.21
C ALA A 8 -5.18 2.82 3.84
N LEU A 9 -6.15 2.44 3.03
CA LEU A 9 -6.32 3.04 1.71
C LEU A 9 -6.72 4.52 1.83
N LYS A 10 -7.62 4.81 2.75
CA LYS A 10 -8.03 6.20 2.94
C LYS A 10 -6.85 7.07 3.33
N LYS A 11 -6.04 6.60 4.27
CA LYS A 11 -4.91 7.39 4.75
C LYS A 11 -3.74 7.40 3.79
N GLY A 12 -3.45 6.27 3.20
CA GLY A 12 -2.29 6.15 2.33
C GLY A 12 -2.43 6.88 1.00
N PHE A 13 -3.67 6.96 0.50
CA PHE A 13 -3.92 7.57 -0.81
C PHE A 13 -4.88 8.75 -0.73
N ASP A 14 -5.23 9.17 0.47
CA ASP A 14 -6.13 10.31 0.65
C ASP A 14 -7.45 10.10 -0.08
N MET A 15 -7.99 8.91 0.00
CA MET A 15 -9.23 8.56 -0.65
C MET A 15 -10.43 8.83 0.23
N THR A 16 -11.59 9.03 -0.40
CA THR A 16 -12.84 9.05 0.35
C THR A 16 -13.14 7.64 0.85
N GLY A 17 -14.02 7.54 1.84
CA GLY A 17 -14.41 6.22 2.33
C GLY A 17 -15.05 5.37 1.26
N GLU A 18 -15.82 5.99 0.38
CA GLU A 18 -16.51 5.28 -0.69
C GLU A 18 -15.51 4.69 -1.68
N ASP A 19 -14.52 5.48 -2.09
CA ASP A 19 -13.51 5.03 -3.03
C ASP A 19 -12.64 3.95 -2.42
N ALA A 20 -12.25 4.13 -1.16
CA ALA A 20 -11.41 3.15 -0.47
C ALA A 20 -12.15 1.82 -0.34
N ASN A 21 -13.44 1.88 -0.05
CA ASN A 21 -14.24 0.68 0.08
C ASN A 21 -14.34 -0.07 -1.24
N ALA A 22 -14.60 0.66 -2.32
CA ALA A 22 -14.70 0.05 -3.65
C ALA A 22 -13.39 -0.59 -4.05
N LEU A 23 -12.28 0.09 -3.79
CA LEU A 23 -10.97 -0.44 -4.12
C LEU A 23 -10.63 -1.67 -3.29
N ALA A 24 -10.97 -1.64 -1.99
CA ALA A 24 -10.72 -2.79 -1.12
C ALA A 24 -11.49 -4.01 -1.61
N ILE A 25 -12.72 -3.82 -2.04
CA ILE A 25 -13.52 -4.93 -2.56
C ILE A 25 -12.87 -5.52 -3.81
N THR A 26 -12.43 -4.66 -4.71
CA THR A 26 -11.77 -5.12 -5.94
C THR A 26 -10.53 -5.94 -5.64
N VAL A 27 -9.69 -5.44 -4.74
CA VAL A 27 -8.44 -6.13 -4.38
C VAL A 27 -8.74 -7.46 -3.69
N GLN A 28 -9.65 -7.45 -2.73
CA GLN A 28 -9.95 -8.67 -1.99
C GLN A 28 -10.60 -9.72 -2.87
N LYS A 29 -11.44 -9.31 -3.80
CA LYS A 29 -12.03 -10.25 -4.73
C LYS A 29 -10.99 -10.91 -5.62
N THR A 30 -9.94 -10.18 -5.97
CA THR A 30 -8.87 -10.72 -6.78
C THR A 30 -8.15 -11.86 -6.07
N PHE A 31 -7.98 -11.74 -4.75
CA PHE A 31 -7.32 -12.78 -3.98
C PHE A 31 -8.19 -14.01 -3.77
N ARG A 32 -9.51 -13.86 -3.83
CA ARG A 32 -10.48 -14.97 -3.71
C ARG A 32 -10.24 -15.81 -2.45
N GLY A 33 -9.93 -15.13 -1.34
CA GLY A 33 -9.69 -15.83 -0.08
C GLY A 33 -8.35 -16.52 0.03
N ARG A 34 -7.49 -16.41 -0.98
CA ARG A 34 -6.17 -17.01 -0.94
C ARG A 34 -5.20 -16.03 -0.30
N LYS A 35 -4.10 -16.58 0.22
CA LYS A 35 -3.07 -15.74 0.81
C LYS A 35 -2.22 -15.07 -0.24
N GLU A 36 -2.07 -15.69 -1.40
CA GLU A 36 -1.26 -15.16 -2.48
C GLU A 36 -1.99 -15.31 -3.79
N VAL A 37 -1.69 -14.41 -4.72
CA VAL A 37 -2.20 -14.50 -6.06
C VAL A 37 -1.04 -14.24 -7.01
N GLU A 38 -1.00 -15.01 -8.10
CA GLU A 38 0.08 -14.91 -9.05
C GLU A 38 -0.10 -13.67 -9.93
N ASP A 39 0.99 -12.93 -10.13
CA ASP A 39 0.95 -11.70 -10.89
C ASP A 39 0.44 -11.90 -12.32
N MET A 40 0.84 -13.00 -12.95
CA MET A 40 0.43 -13.24 -14.32
C MET A 40 -1.05 -13.56 -14.48
N SER A 41 -1.74 -13.89 -13.39
CA SER A 41 -3.16 -14.15 -13.45
C SER A 41 -3.99 -12.86 -13.40
N LEU A 42 -3.34 -11.72 -13.17
CA LEU A 42 -4.04 -10.44 -13.05
C LEU A 42 -4.16 -9.77 -14.41
N ASP A 43 -5.27 -9.10 -14.64
CA ASP A 43 -5.34 -8.31 -15.85
C ASP A 43 -4.53 -7.02 -15.64
N LYS A 44 -4.35 -6.30 -16.72
CA LYS A 44 -3.47 -5.13 -16.73
C LYS A 44 -3.93 -4.06 -15.73
N HIS A 45 -5.22 -3.84 -15.65
CA HIS A 45 -5.77 -2.81 -14.78
C HIS A 45 -5.55 -3.16 -13.31
N VAL A 46 -5.84 -4.39 -12.93
CA VAL A 46 -5.66 -4.83 -11.54
C VAL A 46 -4.19 -4.84 -11.18
N ARG A 47 -3.33 -5.28 -12.11
CA ARG A 47 -1.89 -5.28 -11.84
C ARG A 47 -1.38 -3.87 -11.56
N SER A 48 -1.87 -2.90 -12.30
CA SER A 48 -1.49 -1.51 -12.09
C SER A 48 -1.86 -1.05 -10.69
N ILE A 49 -3.06 -1.41 -10.23
CA ILE A 49 -3.49 -1.09 -8.88
C ILE A 49 -2.57 -1.74 -7.84
N PHE A 50 -2.21 -3.00 -8.07
CA PHE A 50 -1.35 -3.72 -7.13
C PHE A 50 0.02 -3.08 -7.01
N TYR A 51 0.58 -2.58 -8.12
CA TYR A 51 1.86 -1.88 -8.06
C TYR A 51 1.76 -0.57 -7.29
N GLU A 52 0.63 0.13 -7.41
CA GLU A 52 0.41 1.33 -6.62
C GLU A 52 0.37 1.01 -5.13
N LEU A 53 -0.32 -0.05 -4.76
CA LEU A 53 -0.40 -0.47 -3.36
C LEU A 53 0.95 -0.92 -2.85
N HIS A 54 1.75 -1.54 -3.71
CA HIS A 54 3.08 -1.98 -3.35
C HIS A 54 4.00 -0.78 -3.03
N GLN A 55 3.81 0.32 -3.73
CA GLN A 55 4.61 1.50 -3.46
C GLN A 55 4.36 2.05 -2.06
N LYS A 56 3.19 1.80 -1.50
CA LYS A 56 2.87 2.18 -0.12
C LYS A 56 3.14 1.04 0.85
N ASN A 57 3.74 -0.04 0.36
CA ASN A 57 4.07 -1.22 1.16
C ASN A 57 2.84 -1.93 1.74
N LEU A 58 1.68 -1.73 1.14
CA LEU A 58 0.47 -2.40 1.60
C LEU A 58 0.33 -3.81 1.05
N LEU A 59 1.04 -4.10 -0.03
CA LEU A 59 1.13 -5.45 -0.59
C LEU A 59 2.59 -5.84 -0.68
N ASN A 60 2.84 -7.13 -0.50
CA ASN A 60 4.16 -7.72 -0.70
C ASN A 60 4.21 -8.37 -2.06
N LEU A 61 5.39 -8.37 -2.66
CA LEU A 61 5.62 -9.05 -3.92
C LEU A 61 6.75 -10.04 -3.70
N ARG A 62 6.47 -11.32 -3.88
CA ARG A 62 7.45 -12.38 -3.69
C ARG A 62 7.81 -12.97 -5.04
N ARG A 63 9.08 -13.19 -5.27
CA ARG A 63 9.55 -13.80 -6.49
C ARG A 63 9.95 -15.25 -6.23
N GLU A 64 9.57 -16.13 -7.13
CA GLU A 64 9.94 -17.52 -7.05
C GLU A 64 10.60 -17.92 -8.37
N GLU A 65 11.71 -18.60 -8.31
CA GLU A 65 12.40 -19.09 -9.50
C GLU A 65 12.51 -20.59 -9.43
N PHE A 66 12.31 -21.25 -10.54
CA PHE A 66 12.49 -22.69 -10.61
C PHE A 66 12.87 -23.08 -12.03
N LYS A 67 13.47 -24.25 -12.16
CA LYS A 67 13.88 -24.76 -13.45
C LYS A 67 12.83 -25.67 -14.01
N GLU A 68 12.53 -25.49 -15.28
CA GLU A 68 11.61 -26.36 -15.97
C GLU A 68 12.14 -26.57 -17.37
N LYS A 69 12.40 -27.80 -17.75
CA LYS A 69 12.90 -28.17 -19.07
C LYS A 69 14.14 -27.36 -19.45
N GLY A 70 15.05 -27.21 -18.51
CA GLY A 70 16.29 -26.49 -18.75
C GLY A 70 16.22 -24.98 -18.75
N LYS A 71 15.02 -24.43 -18.51
CA LYS A 71 14.84 -22.99 -18.48
C LYS A 71 14.54 -22.54 -17.07
N ILE A 72 14.98 -21.32 -16.76
CA ILE A 72 14.66 -20.72 -15.48
C ILE A 72 13.35 -19.97 -15.64
N ILE A 73 12.38 -20.31 -14.85
CA ILE A 73 11.07 -19.66 -14.86
C ILE A 73 10.92 -18.85 -13.60
N ARG A 74 10.48 -17.61 -13.74
CA ARG A 74 10.24 -16.74 -12.61
C ARG A 74 8.77 -16.46 -12.51
N LYS A 75 8.25 -16.54 -11.27
CA LYS A 75 6.87 -16.19 -11.01
C LYS A 75 6.83 -15.21 -9.85
N TYR A 76 5.86 -14.32 -9.89
CA TYR A 76 5.70 -13.30 -8.88
C TYR A 76 4.36 -13.48 -8.21
N TYR A 77 4.34 -13.34 -6.87
CA TYR A 77 3.13 -13.55 -6.10
C TYR A 77 2.88 -12.36 -5.19
N TRP A 78 1.64 -11.94 -5.18
CA TRP A 78 1.22 -10.83 -4.35
C TRP A 78 0.57 -11.35 -3.08
N SER A 79 0.77 -10.65 -1.97
CA SER A 79 0.09 -10.96 -0.72
C SER A 79 -0.11 -9.66 0.05
N PHE A 80 -1.02 -9.69 1.02
CA PHE A 80 -1.25 -8.53 1.86
C PHE A 80 -0.13 -8.37 2.86
N ASN A 81 0.35 -7.15 3.03
CA ASN A 81 1.31 -6.85 4.08
C ASN A 81 0.52 -6.39 5.29
N ASN A 82 0.07 -7.33 6.08
CA ASN A 82 -0.84 -7.04 7.18
C ASN A 82 -0.24 -6.10 8.21
N ASP A 83 1.06 -6.18 8.46
CA ASP A 83 1.72 -5.30 9.40
C ASP A 83 1.67 -3.85 8.93
N MET A 84 1.98 -3.62 7.66
CA MET A 84 1.95 -2.26 7.13
C MET A 84 0.53 -1.74 6.98
N ILE A 85 -0.40 -2.62 6.64
CA ILE A 85 -1.80 -2.23 6.57
C ILE A 85 -2.27 -1.74 7.94
N ARG A 86 -1.94 -2.49 8.99
CA ARG A 86 -2.30 -2.08 10.33
C ARG A 86 -1.61 -0.76 10.73
N THR A 87 -0.33 -0.66 10.43
CA THR A 87 0.43 0.54 10.75
C THR A 87 -0.18 1.76 10.07
N GLU A 88 -0.48 1.64 8.78
CA GLU A 88 -1.03 2.77 8.05
C GLU A 88 -2.44 3.11 8.52
N ALA A 89 -3.26 2.09 8.79
CA ALA A 89 -4.63 2.29 9.23
C ALA A 89 -4.72 2.99 10.57
N LEU A 90 -3.78 2.69 11.44
CA LEU A 90 -3.78 3.24 12.79
C LEU A 90 -2.86 4.45 12.96
N ARG A 91 -2.23 4.89 11.90
CA ARG A 91 -1.34 6.04 11.95
C ARG A 91 -2.15 7.28 12.33
N LYS A 92 -1.66 8.02 13.28
CA LYS A 92 -2.34 9.23 13.66
C LYS A 92 -2.19 10.29 12.60
N PRO A 93 -3.22 11.03 12.34
CA PRO A 93 -3.08 12.14 11.41
C PRO A 93 -2.04 13.07 11.95
N VAL A 94 -1.30 13.56 11.05
CA VAL A 94 -0.34 14.49 11.43
C VAL A 94 -1.00 15.73 11.70
N GLU A 95 -1.35 16.05 12.79
CA GLU A 95 -2.06 17.07 12.98
C GLU A 95 -1.41 17.91 13.37
N GLU A 96 -1.05 18.26 13.13
CA GLU A 96 -0.49 19.04 13.46
C GLU A 96 -0.84 19.71 14.41
N SER A 97 -0.25 19.52 15.26
CA SER A 97 -0.41 20.31 16.25
C SER A 97 0.05 21.59 15.89
N PRO A 98 -0.56 22.52 16.29
CA PRO A 98 -0.26 23.83 15.92
C PRO A 98 1.10 24.20 16.32
N TYR A 99 1.74 23.51 17.00
CA TYR A 99 2.98 23.91 17.25
C TYR A 99 3.84 23.09 16.66
N ASP A 100 3.48 22.39 16.10
CA ASP A 100 4.34 21.64 15.52
C ASP A 100 4.54 22.12 14.34
N ILE A 101 4.23 22.71 14.04
CA ILE A 101 4.45 23.21 13.02
C ILE A 101 5.21 24.00 12.90
N TYR A 102 5.37 24.04 13.47
CA TYR A 102 6.11 24.65 13.19
C TYR A 102 6.93 24.55 13.39
N GLN A 103 6.92 24.39 13.68
CA GLN A 103 7.74 24.26 13.67
C GLN A 103 8.17 23.72 13.01
N ARG A 104 7.74 23.97 12.97
CA ARG A 104 8.29 23.83 12.17
C ARG A 104 8.58 24.07 11.59
N ILE A 105 8.47 24.53 11.80
CA ILE A 105 8.93 24.88 11.07
C ILE A 105 9.16 25.11 10.58
N PRO A 106 9.15 25.60 10.79
CA PRO A 106 9.65 25.85 10.07
C PRO A 106 9.93 25.78 9.51
N VAL A 107 9.73 25.95 9.75
CA VAL A 107 10.22 25.96 9.01
C VAL A 107 10.69 25.97 8.53
N ASP A 108 10.53 26.31 8.79
CA ASP A 108 11.17 26.45 8.18
C ASP A 108 11.75 26.01 8.19
N ALA A 109 11.44 26.17 8.80
CA ALA A 109 12.04 25.86 8.68
C ALA A 109 12.31 25.15 8.52
N TRP A 110 12.25 25.19 8.93
CA TRP A 110 12.60 24.76 8.66
C TRP A 110 12.83 24.49 7.94
N LEU A 111 11.88 24.39 7.85
CA LEU A 111 12.12 24.33 7.16
C LEU A 111 12.73 24.11 6.83
N ALA A 112 12.45 24.38 7.22
CA ALA A 112 13.06 24.36 6.80
C ALA A 112 13.58 23.57 6.69
N ARG A 113 13.53 23.30 7.07
CA ARG A 113 14.06 22.81 6.87
C ARG A 113 14.25 22.10 6.31
N SER A 114 13.51 22.28 6.84
CA SER A 114 13.69 21.98 6.35
C SER A 114 13.96 21.53 5.83
N HIS A 115 13.52 21.51 6.12
CA HIS A 115 13.85 21.44 5.56
C HIS A 115 14.35 21.13 5.27
N ASN A 116 13.74 21.22 5.64
CA ASN A 116 14.26 21.23 5.31
C ASN A 116 14.69 20.95 5.23
N THR A 117 14.22 21.04 5.79
CA THR A 117 14.61 21.11 5.64
C THR A 117 14.89 20.83 5.49
#